data_8dc89255ef439705b2b62d0952dc4477
#
_entry.id   8dc89255ef439705b2b62d0952dc4477
#
_cell.length_a   1.000
_cell.length_b   1.000
_cell.length_c   1.000
_cell.angle_alpha   90.00
_cell.angle_beta   90.00
_cell.angle_gamma   90.00
#
_symmetry.space_group_name_H-M   'P 1'
#
loop_
_entity.id
_entity.type
_entity.pdbx_description
1 polymer ?
#
loop_
_entity_poly.entity_id
_entity_poly.type
_entity_poly.pdbx_seq_one_letter_code
_entity_poly.pdbx_strand_id
1 'polypeptide(L)'
;MKKMLLLLFGLAAVWSVAAKVTLPDAIGSNMVLQQNTDVKLWGWADPHAAVKVAASWGAKASAKSDGEGRWEVTLKTPAGSYEPQRITVASGDKRVLDNVLIGEVWFCSGQSNMDMPLGGYWNGLIEGGNEVIACADAQRDRIRFLKVAYSQGYTPQDRVPGAWNEFTTATAARCSATAYFFAEMLSRALD
;
A
#
# COMPACT_ATOMS: atom_id res chain seq x y z
N MET A 1 0.55 -6.78 73.11
CA MET A 1 1.02 -7.42 71.87
C MET A 1 0.28 -6.74 70.72
N LYS A 2 0.92 -5.74 70.07
CA LYS A 2 0.33 -5.00 68.92
C LYS A 2 0.69 -5.75 67.65
N LYS A 3 -0.33 -6.24 66.91
CA LYS A 3 -0.16 -6.84 65.59
C LYS A 3 -0.10 -5.70 64.56
N MET A 4 1.05 -5.51 63.95
CA MET A 4 1.28 -4.57 62.86
C MET A 4 0.92 -5.26 61.53
N LEU A 5 -0.15 -4.81 60.88
CA LEU A 5 -0.62 -5.29 59.58
C LEU A 5 0.13 -4.50 58.49
N LEU A 6 1.09 -5.18 57.84
CA LEU A 6 1.77 -4.61 56.66
C LEU A 6 0.87 -4.82 55.42
N LEU A 7 0.32 -3.70 54.90
CA LEU A 7 -0.33 -3.64 53.60
C LEU A 7 0.75 -3.51 52.51
N LEU A 8 1.01 -4.60 51.81
CA LEU A 8 1.80 -4.55 50.55
C LEU A 8 0.93 -3.98 49.43
N PHE A 9 1.16 -2.72 49.05
CA PHE A 9 0.66 -2.14 47.82
C PHE A 9 1.50 -2.69 46.68
N GLY A 10 0.96 -3.68 45.94
CA GLY A 10 1.53 -4.16 44.71
C GLY A 10 1.35 -3.11 43.61
N LEU A 11 2.42 -2.42 43.21
CA LEU A 11 2.46 -1.55 42.06
C LEU A 11 2.39 -2.40 40.78
N ALA A 12 1.19 -2.61 40.24
CA ALA A 12 1.02 -3.22 38.95
C ALA A 12 1.55 -2.23 37.86
N ALA A 13 2.76 -2.46 37.38
CA ALA A 13 3.28 -1.76 36.23
C ALA A 13 2.43 -2.16 35.01
N VAL A 14 1.52 -1.30 34.62
CA VAL A 14 0.78 -1.44 33.35
C VAL A 14 1.77 -1.16 32.23
N TRP A 15 2.31 -2.21 31.65
CA TRP A 15 3.09 -2.10 30.43
C TRP A 15 2.12 -1.73 29.32
N SER A 16 2.11 -0.45 28.93
CA SER A 16 1.41 -0.01 27.74
C SER A 16 2.13 -0.61 26.54
N VAL A 17 1.59 -1.69 26.00
CA VAL A 17 1.98 -2.16 24.67
C VAL A 17 1.50 -1.09 23.71
N ALA A 18 2.44 -0.40 23.05
CA ALA A 18 2.08 0.61 22.07
C ALA A 18 1.23 -0.05 20.97
N ALA A 19 0.03 0.46 20.79
CA ALA A 19 -0.90 0.04 19.76
C ALA A 19 -0.22 0.07 18.38
N LYS A 20 -0.11 -1.08 17.73
CA LYS A 20 0.58 -1.20 16.44
C LYS A 20 -0.40 -1.06 15.28
N VAL A 21 -0.28 0.01 14.50
CA VAL A 21 -1.02 0.14 13.25
C VAL A 21 -0.52 -0.88 12.22
N THR A 22 -1.45 -1.65 11.65
CA THR A 22 -1.20 -2.54 10.52
C THR A 22 -2.02 -2.10 9.31
N LEU A 23 -1.45 -2.23 8.12
CA LEU A 23 -2.07 -1.85 6.85
C LEU A 23 -2.15 -3.08 5.94
N PRO A 24 -3.13 -3.15 5.03
CA PRO A 24 -3.12 -4.16 3.98
C PRO A 24 -1.97 -3.89 3.00
N ASP A 25 -1.49 -4.91 2.30
CA ASP A 25 -0.36 -4.79 1.38
C ASP A 25 -0.63 -3.84 0.20
N ALA A 26 -1.91 -3.61 -0.13
CA ALA A 26 -2.31 -2.62 -1.13
C ALA A 26 -2.09 -1.16 -0.68
N ILE A 27 -1.89 -0.92 0.62
CA ILE A 27 -1.62 0.40 1.19
C ILE A 27 -0.19 0.43 1.74
N GLY A 28 0.73 0.96 0.96
CA GLY A 28 2.16 0.93 1.30
C GLY A 28 2.97 2.02 0.62
N SER A 29 4.26 2.06 0.92
CA SER A 29 5.21 2.89 0.17
C SER A 29 5.24 2.48 -1.30
N ASN A 30 5.59 3.41 -2.18
CA ASN A 30 5.60 3.30 -3.64
C ASN A 30 4.21 3.14 -4.28
N MET A 31 3.10 3.20 -3.55
CA MET A 31 1.76 3.11 -4.13
C MET A 31 1.42 4.34 -4.98
N VAL A 32 0.45 4.16 -5.88
CA VAL A 32 -0.23 5.26 -6.56
C VAL A 32 -1.65 5.36 -6.01
N LEU A 33 -2.10 6.58 -5.75
CA LEU A 33 -3.49 6.88 -5.42
C LEU A 33 -4.15 7.58 -6.59
N GLN A 34 -5.40 7.21 -6.88
CA GLN A 34 -6.20 7.86 -7.94
C GLN A 34 -6.28 9.37 -7.69
N GLN A 35 -6.02 10.14 -8.73
CA GLN A 35 -6.07 11.60 -8.68
C GLN A 35 -7.50 12.16 -8.62
N ASN A 36 -7.65 13.42 -8.17
CA ASN A 36 -8.88 14.23 -8.19
C ASN A 36 -10.12 13.54 -7.61
N THR A 37 -9.94 12.68 -6.60
CA THR A 37 -11.03 11.89 -6.03
C THR A 37 -10.89 11.72 -4.52
N ASP A 38 -11.88 11.12 -3.92
CA ASP A 38 -11.86 10.68 -2.54
C ASP A 38 -11.36 9.24 -2.47
N VAL A 39 -10.18 9.01 -1.90
CA VAL A 39 -9.60 7.67 -1.75
C VAL A 39 -9.79 7.16 -0.33
N LYS A 40 -10.12 5.88 -0.21
CA LYS A 40 -10.24 5.20 1.06
C LYS A 40 -8.91 4.59 1.47
N LEU A 41 -8.51 4.83 2.71
CA LEU A 41 -7.42 4.13 3.37
C LEU A 41 -7.98 3.40 4.58
N TRP A 42 -7.54 2.17 4.80
CA TRP A 42 -8.01 1.33 5.90
C TRP A 42 -6.89 0.48 6.48
N GLY A 43 -7.15 -0.10 7.62
CA GLY A 43 -6.23 -0.99 8.29
C GLY A 43 -6.74 -1.40 9.66
N TRP A 44 -5.82 -1.82 10.51
CA TRP A 44 -6.14 -2.29 11.85
C TRP A 44 -5.26 -1.56 12.87
N ALA A 45 -5.83 -1.36 14.04
CA ALA A 45 -5.19 -0.82 15.24
C ALA A 45 -5.79 -1.55 16.45
N ASP A 46 -5.44 -1.17 17.67
CA ASP A 46 -6.14 -1.69 18.84
C ASP A 46 -7.62 -1.32 18.80
N PRO A 47 -8.51 -2.14 19.37
CA PRO A 47 -9.93 -1.83 19.47
C PRO A 47 -10.17 -0.46 20.09
N HIS A 48 -11.08 0.30 19.46
CA HIS A 48 -11.49 1.64 19.90
C HIS A 48 -10.37 2.68 19.99
N ALA A 49 -9.22 2.43 19.34
CA ALA A 49 -8.11 3.37 19.28
C ALA A 49 -8.39 4.53 18.30
N ALA A 50 -7.86 5.70 18.62
CA ALA A 50 -7.90 6.84 17.70
C ALA A 50 -6.79 6.68 16.65
N VAL A 51 -7.17 6.74 15.37
CA VAL A 51 -6.26 6.70 14.23
C VAL A 51 -6.27 8.06 13.54
N LYS A 52 -5.08 8.60 13.27
CA LYS A 52 -4.90 9.86 12.55
C LYS A 52 -4.09 9.59 11.28
N VAL A 53 -4.56 10.13 10.17
CA VAL A 53 -3.88 10.04 8.88
C VAL A 53 -3.61 11.45 8.39
N ALA A 54 -2.38 11.70 7.96
CA ALA A 54 -1.96 12.99 7.42
C ALA A 54 -1.08 12.77 6.18
N ALA A 55 -1.40 13.49 5.12
CA ALA A 55 -0.69 13.46 3.86
C ALA A 55 0.12 14.75 3.64
N SER A 56 1.24 14.65 2.94
CA SER A 56 2.15 15.78 2.66
C SER A 56 1.50 16.88 1.82
N TRP A 57 0.49 16.54 1.01
CA TRP A 57 -0.31 17.53 0.24
C TRP A 57 -1.37 18.27 1.07
N GLY A 58 -1.37 18.09 2.41
CA GLY A 58 -2.23 18.81 3.33
C GLY A 58 -3.51 18.10 3.76
N ALA A 59 -3.93 17.02 3.07
CA ALA A 59 -5.11 16.25 3.46
C ALA A 59 -4.88 15.55 4.80
N LYS A 60 -5.93 15.57 5.64
CA LYS A 60 -5.92 14.94 6.98
C LYS A 60 -7.27 14.31 7.24
N ALA A 61 -7.25 13.16 7.90
CA ALA A 61 -8.45 12.48 8.36
C ALA A 61 -8.18 11.77 9.69
N SER A 62 -9.24 11.42 10.40
CA SER A 62 -9.16 10.63 11.62
C SER A 62 -10.36 9.71 11.73
N ALA A 63 -10.14 8.55 12.33
CA ALA A 63 -11.17 7.58 12.65
C ALA A 63 -10.92 7.00 14.04
N LYS A 64 -11.91 6.28 14.54
CA LYS A 64 -11.78 5.38 15.68
C LYS A 64 -11.95 3.96 15.16
N SER A 65 -11.05 3.06 15.51
CA SER A 65 -11.19 1.65 15.17
C SER A 65 -12.41 1.05 15.88
N ASP A 66 -13.02 0.06 15.25
CA ASP A 66 -14.14 -0.68 15.83
C ASP A 66 -13.70 -1.69 16.90
N GLY A 67 -14.62 -2.56 17.35
CA GLY A 67 -14.35 -3.60 18.34
C GLY A 67 -13.37 -4.69 17.87
N GLU A 68 -13.20 -4.84 16.54
CA GLU A 68 -12.26 -5.76 15.90
C GLU A 68 -10.94 -5.08 15.52
N GLY A 69 -10.82 -3.79 15.83
CA GLY A 69 -9.65 -2.97 15.54
C GLY A 69 -9.63 -2.41 14.11
N ARG A 70 -10.63 -2.64 13.27
CA ARG A 70 -10.68 -2.10 11.91
C ARG A 70 -10.96 -0.59 11.92
N TRP A 71 -10.28 0.13 11.05
CA TRP A 71 -10.53 1.56 10.82
C TRP A 71 -10.51 1.86 9.31
N GLU A 72 -11.23 2.90 8.93
CA GLU A 72 -11.26 3.44 7.56
C GLU A 72 -11.31 4.96 7.62
N VAL A 73 -10.61 5.62 6.72
CA VAL A 73 -10.68 7.06 6.50
C VAL A 73 -10.72 7.36 5.01
N THR A 74 -11.25 8.52 4.67
CA THR A 74 -11.24 9.06 3.30
C THR A 74 -10.31 10.27 3.23
N LEU A 75 -9.43 10.29 2.23
CA LEU A 75 -8.57 11.42 1.89
C LEU A 75 -8.88 11.92 0.49
N LYS A 76 -9.01 13.24 0.33
CA LYS A 76 -9.12 13.86 -0.97
C LYS A 76 -7.73 13.98 -1.59
N THR A 77 -7.58 13.47 -2.84
CA THR A 77 -6.33 13.57 -3.61
C THR A 77 -6.35 14.78 -4.51
N PRO A 78 -5.20 15.43 -4.73
CA PRO A 78 -5.04 16.49 -5.73
C PRO A 78 -4.96 15.93 -7.15
N ALA A 79 -4.71 16.80 -8.12
CA ALA A 79 -4.31 16.42 -9.46
C ALA A 79 -3.01 15.59 -9.44
N GLY A 80 -2.86 14.72 -10.43
CA GLY A 80 -1.68 13.88 -10.59
C GLY A 80 -0.40 14.67 -10.73
N SER A 81 0.67 14.10 -10.21
CA SER A 81 2.02 14.63 -10.39
C SER A 81 3.07 13.54 -10.12
N TYR A 82 4.27 13.74 -10.68
CA TYR A 82 5.42 12.85 -10.43
C TYR A 82 6.17 13.19 -9.13
N GLU A 83 5.71 14.20 -8.37
CA GLU A 83 6.30 14.57 -7.08
C GLU A 83 5.95 13.54 -6.00
N PRO A 84 6.94 12.86 -5.41
CA PRO A 84 6.68 11.86 -4.37
C PRO A 84 6.04 12.48 -3.14
N GLN A 85 4.95 11.89 -2.71
CA GLN A 85 4.19 12.27 -1.52
C GLN A 85 4.47 11.31 -0.36
N ARG A 86 4.10 11.76 0.83
CA ARG A 86 4.20 10.98 2.06
C ARG A 86 2.86 10.94 2.78
N ILE A 87 2.52 9.77 3.31
CA ILE A 87 1.36 9.60 4.19
C ILE A 87 1.84 9.07 5.54
N THR A 88 1.36 9.68 6.60
CA THR A 88 1.62 9.22 7.96
C THR A 88 0.33 8.70 8.56
N VAL A 89 0.36 7.49 9.09
CA VAL A 89 -0.73 6.87 9.86
C VAL A 89 -0.25 6.67 11.29
N ALA A 90 -0.98 7.17 12.26
CA ALA A 90 -0.59 7.14 13.66
C ALA A 90 -1.75 6.67 14.55
N SER A 91 -1.46 5.69 15.42
CA SER A 91 -2.33 5.20 16.49
C SER A 91 -1.47 4.48 17.53
N GLY A 92 -1.03 5.19 18.55
CA GLY A 92 -0.02 4.70 19.49
C GLY A 92 1.39 4.65 18.90
N ASP A 93 1.58 3.91 17.81
CA ASP A 93 2.78 3.96 16.96
C ASP A 93 2.55 4.80 15.69
N LYS A 94 3.57 4.90 14.87
CA LYS A 94 3.56 5.68 13.62
C LYS A 94 4.06 4.84 12.46
N ARG A 95 3.26 4.76 11.40
CA ARG A 95 3.65 4.24 10.09
C ARG A 95 3.81 5.38 9.10
N VAL A 96 4.88 5.35 8.37
CA VAL A 96 5.16 6.32 7.29
C VAL A 96 5.17 5.56 5.97
N LEU A 97 4.38 6.03 5.02
CA LEU A 97 4.33 5.56 3.65
C LEU A 97 5.02 6.62 2.80
N ASP A 98 6.19 6.27 2.29
CA ASP A 98 7.01 7.15 1.49
C ASP A 98 6.85 6.86 -0.01
N ASN A 99 7.24 7.80 -0.83
CA ASN A 99 7.26 7.68 -2.28
C ASN A 99 5.87 7.32 -2.88
N VAL A 100 4.81 7.92 -2.33
CA VAL A 100 3.45 7.77 -2.84
C VAL A 100 3.25 8.73 -4.01
N LEU A 101 2.76 8.24 -5.13
CA LEU A 101 2.39 9.09 -6.28
C LEU A 101 0.88 9.31 -6.31
N ILE A 102 0.48 10.41 -6.94
CA ILE A 102 -0.91 10.71 -7.28
C ILE A 102 -1.05 10.66 -8.80
N GLY A 103 -1.94 9.84 -9.32
CA GLY A 103 -2.09 9.65 -10.76
C GLY A 103 -3.26 8.74 -11.12
N GLU A 104 -3.16 8.06 -12.25
CA GLU A 104 -4.14 7.09 -12.70
C GLU A 104 -3.88 5.71 -12.10
N VAL A 105 -4.94 5.07 -11.58
CA VAL A 105 -4.87 3.72 -11.02
C VAL A 105 -5.79 2.80 -11.81
N TRP A 106 -5.24 1.73 -12.36
CA TRP A 106 -5.96 0.75 -13.16
C TRP A 106 -5.91 -0.63 -12.52
N PHE A 107 -7.08 -1.25 -12.42
CA PHE A 107 -7.19 -2.64 -11.99
C PHE A 107 -7.12 -3.56 -13.20
N CYS A 108 -5.98 -4.24 -13.36
CA CYS A 108 -5.70 -5.16 -14.46
C CYS A 108 -5.97 -6.59 -14.01
N SER A 109 -7.01 -7.22 -14.54
CA SER A 109 -7.42 -8.58 -14.17
C SER A 109 -7.70 -9.41 -15.42
N GLY A 110 -7.55 -10.73 -15.30
CA GLY A 110 -7.78 -11.66 -16.39
C GLY A 110 -7.25 -13.06 -16.07
N GLN A 111 -6.75 -13.72 -17.06
CA GLN A 111 -6.18 -15.08 -16.97
C GLN A 111 -4.72 -15.06 -17.46
N SER A 112 -4.30 -16.12 -18.18
CA SER A 112 -2.91 -16.37 -18.60
C SER A 112 -2.24 -15.18 -19.28
N ASN A 113 -2.95 -14.47 -20.17
CA ASN A 113 -2.37 -13.32 -20.89
C ASN A 113 -2.13 -12.13 -19.94
N MET A 114 -3.00 -11.93 -18.94
CA MET A 114 -2.81 -10.89 -17.95
C MET A 114 -1.72 -11.25 -16.93
N ASP A 115 -1.56 -12.53 -16.61
CA ASP A 115 -0.52 -13.00 -15.68
C ASP A 115 0.87 -13.11 -16.32
N MET A 116 0.96 -13.18 -17.65
CA MET A 116 2.22 -13.28 -18.39
C MET A 116 3.18 -12.15 -17.99
N PRO A 117 4.31 -12.45 -17.34
CA PRO A 117 5.27 -11.44 -16.93
C PRO A 117 6.14 -10.97 -18.10
N LEU A 118 6.65 -9.73 -18.03
CA LEU A 118 7.57 -9.18 -19.04
C LEU A 118 8.81 -10.05 -19.28
N GLY A 119 9.32 -10.70 -18.22
CA GLY A 119 10.44 -11.65 -18.35
C GLY A 119 10.08 -12.96 -19.03
N GLY A 120 8.80 -13.16 -19.35
CA GLY A 120 8.31 -14.41 -19.93
C GLY A 120 8.28 -15.56 -18.93
N TYR A 121 7.84 -16.72 -19.42
CA TYR A 121 7.99 -18.00 -18.73
C TYR A 121 9.12 -18.81 -19.38
N TRP A 122 9.55 -19.89 -18.74
CA TRP A 122 10.61 -20.77 -19.25
C TRP A 122 10.38 -21.28 -20.69
N ASN A 123 9.12 -21.37 -21.12
CA ASN A 123 8.67 -21.86 -22.42
C ASN A 123 8.10 -20.77 -23.35
N GLY A 124 8.17 -19.52 -22.97
CA GLY A 124 7.62 -18.41 -23.75
C GLY A 124 8.21 -17.08 -23.34
N LEU A 125 8.96 -16.47 -24.26
CA LEU A 125 9.50 -15.12 -24.09
C LEU A 125 8.50 -14.09 -24.62
N ILE A 126 8.56 -12.91 -24.07
CA ILE A 126 7.83 -11.76 -24.61
C ILE A 126 8.75 -11.03 -25.59
N GLU A 127 8.28 -10.89 -26.83
CA GLU A 127 8.99 -10.09 -27.84
C GLU A 127 9.18 -8.66 -27.34
N GLY A 128 10.41 -8.15 -27.39
CA GLY A 128 10.77 -6.84 -26.83
C GLY A 128 10.82 -6.78 -25.32
N GLY A 129 10.53 -7.85 -24.58
CA GLY A 129 10.48 -7.85 -23.13
C GLY A 129 11.84 -7.55 -22.48
N ASN A 130 12.92 -8.08 -23.04
CA ASN A 130 14.27 -7.86 -22.54
C ASN A 130 14.71 -6.39 -22.72
N GLU A 131 14.36 -5.78 -23.83
CA GLU A 131 14.64 -4.38 -24.13
C GLU A 131 13.88 -3.46 -23.16
N VAL A 132 12.61 -3.76 -22.91
CA VAL A 132 11.79 -3.04 -21.93
C VAL A 132 12.42 -3.16 -20.53
N ILE A 133 12.81 -4.37 -20.12
CA ILE A 133 13.42 -4.59 -18.81
C ILE A 133 14.75 -3.82 -18.70
N ALA A 134 15.58 -3.85 -19.73
CA ALA A 134 16.87 -3.15 -19.74
C ALA A 134 16.71 -1.62 -19.65
N CYS A 135 15.61 -1.07 -20.18
CA CYS A 135 15.30 0.36 -20.15
C CYS A 135 14.35 0.77 -19.01
N ALA A 136 13.97 -0.15 -18.13
CA ALA A 136 12.89 0.07 -17.16
C ALA A 136 13.15 1.21 -16.17
N ASP A 137 14.39 1.50 -15.83
CA ASP A 137 14.73 2.59 -14.90
C ASP A 137 14.31 3.98 -15.43
N ALA A 138 14.19 4.14 -16.74
CA ALA A 138 13.65 5.37 -17.34
C ALA A 138 12.15 5.59 -17.06
N GLN A 139 11.43 4.55 -16.64
CA GLN A 139 10.00 4.60 -16.32
C GLN A 139 9.74 4.56 -14.80
N ARG A 140 10.80 4.58 -13.98
CA ARG A 140 10.70 4.44 -12.52
C ARG A 140 9.71 5.41 -11.89
N ASP A 141 9.71 6.65 -12.32
CA ASP A 141 8.89 7.70 -11.73
C ASP A 141 7.50 7.80 -12.38
N ARG A 142 7.25 7.07 -13.47
CA ARG A 142 6.00 7.12 -14.24
C ARG A 142 5.09 5.93 -13.99
N ILE A 143 5.66 4.74 -13.86
CA ILE A 143 4.91 3.48 -13.75
C ILE A 143 5.21 2.80 -12.43
N ARG A 144 4.14 2.43 -11.73
CA ARG A 144 4.17 1.59 -10.52
C ARG A 144 3.25 0.41 -10.74
N PHE A 145 3.56 -0.70 -10.13
CA PHE A 145 2.68 -1.85 -10.17
C PHE A 145 2.62 -2.59 -8.85
N LEU A 146 1.45 -3.12 -8.54
CA LEU A 146 1.24 -4.09 -7.48
C LEU A 146 0.78 -5.39 -8.12
N LYS A 147 1.59 -6.42 -8.07
CA LYS A 147 1.18 -7.77 -8.48
C LYS A 147 0.70 -8.51 -7.25
N VAL A 148 -0.59 -8.86 -7.25
CA VAL A 148 -1.18 -9.72 -6.22
C VAL A 148 -0.65 -11.13 -6.41
N ALA A 149 -0.14 -11.72 -5.34
CA ALA A 149 0.30 -13.12 -5.38
C ALA A 149 -0.90 -14.04 -5.59
N TYR A 150 -0.68 -15.12 -6.30
CA TYR A 150 -1.73 -16.11 -6.55
C TYR A 150 -2.26 -16.67 -5.23
N SER A 151 -3.56 -16.53 -5.02
CA SER A 151 -4.26 -17.06 -3.85
C SER A 151 -5.67 -17.45 -4.21
N GLN A 152 -6.24 -18.38 -3.45
CA GLN A 152 -7.62 -18.82 -3.60
C GLN A 152 -8.39 -18.50 -2.32
N GLY A 153 -9.61 -18.00 -2.46
CA GLY A 153 -10.51 -17.72 -1.34
C GLY A 153 -11.96 -17.88 -1.78
N TYR A 154 -12.80 -18.37 -0.90
CA TYR A 154 -14.24 -18.49 -1.12
C TYR A 154 -15.03 -17.28 -0.63
N THR A 155 -14.36 -16.38 0.08
CA THR A 155 -14.94 -15.14 0.62
C THR A 155 -14.05 -13.95 0.24
N PRO A 156 -14.61 -12.73 0.16
CA PRO A 156 -13.84 -11.52 0.00
C PRO A 156 -12.75 -11.42 1.07
N GLN A 157 -11.55 -10.99 0.67
CA GLN A 157 -10.40 -10.86 1.55
C GLN A 157 -10.04 -9.38 1.72
N ASP A 158 -9.85 -8.93 2.95
CA ASP A 158 -9.37 -7.57 3.26
C ASP A 158 -7.84 -7.43 3.09
N ARG A 159 -7.14 -8.55 2.94
CA ARG A 159 -5.70 -8.61 2.72
C ARG A 159 -5.38 -9.50 1.54
N VAL A 160 -4.51 -9.04 0.68
CA VAL A 160 -3.98 -9.82 -0.45
C VAL A 160 -2.47 -9.70 -0.42
N PRO A 161 -1.72 -10.81 -0.54
CA PRO A 161 -0.27 -10.74 -0.57
C PRO A 161 0.21 -9.99 -1.80
N GLY A 162 1.05 -8.98 -1.59
CA GLY A 162 1.59 -8.15 -2.66
C GLY A 162 2.39 -6.98 -2.11
N ALA A 163 3.04 -6.26 -3.01
CA ALA A 163 3.70 -5.00 -2.67
C ALA A 163 3.75 -4.10 -3.90
N TRP A 164 3.62 -2.80 -3.70
CA TRP A 164 3.87 -1.82 -4.74
C TRP A 164 5.34 -1.78 -5.10
N ASN A 165 5.61 -1.78 -6.38
CA ASN A 165 6.95 -1.73 -6.93
C ASN A 165 7.09 -0.54 -7.88
N GLU A 166 8.22 0.13 -7.82
CA GLU A 166 8.69 0.97 -8.91
C GLU A 166 9.00 0.10 -10.12
N PHE A 167 8.81 0.62 -11.31
CA PHE A 167 9.16 -0.08 -12.54
C PHE A 167 10.64 0.15 -12.84
N THR A 168 11.48 -0.78 -12.44
CA THR A 168 12.95 -0.71 -12.55
C THR A 168 13.50 -1.97 -13.19
N THR A 169 14.76 -1.95 -13.60
CA THR A 169 15.46 -3.14 -14.10
C THR A 169 15.40 -4.33 -13.15
N ALA A 170 15.36 -4.09 -11.84
CA ALA A 170 15.26 -5.15 -10.81
C ALA A 170 13.83 -5.71 -10.64
N THR A 171 12.80 -4.97 -11.02
CA THR A 171 11.39 -5.33 -10.72
C THR A 171 10.56 -5.62 -11.97
N ALA A 172 10.87 -5.00 -13.11
CA ALA A 172 10.10 -5.00 -14.34
C ALA A 172 9.80 -6.41 -14.86
N ALA A 173 10.76 -7.33 -14.75
CA ALA A 173 10.57 -8.70 -15.22
C ALA A 173 9.33 -9.40 -14.65
N ARG A 174 8.88 -9.00 -13.45
CA ARG A 174 7.72 -9.58 -12.77
C ARG A 174 6.39 -8.87 -13.09
N CYS A 175 6.44 -7.69 -13.70
CA CYS A 175 5.25 -6.96 -14.11
C CYS A 175 4.51 -7.74 -15.21
N SER A 176 3.17 -7.69 -15.21
CA SER A 176 2.38 -8.20 -16.34
C SER A 176 2.76 -7.45 -17.63
N ALA A 177 3.09 -8.19 -18.69
CA ALA A 177 3.42 -7.59 -19.99
C ALA A 177 2.23 -6.80 -20.55
N THR A 178 1.03 -7.37 -20.51
CA THR A 178 -0.20 -6.71 -20.98
C THR A 178 -0.48 -5.44 -20.21
N ALA A 179 -0.38 -5.48 -18.87
CA ALA A 179 -0.60 -4.31 -18.05
C ALA A 179 0.47 -3.24 -18.27
N TYR A 180 1.73 -3.64 -18.45
CA TYR A 180 2.81 -2.69 -18.74
C TYR A 180 2.59 -1.95 -20.07
N PHE A 181 2.37 -2.67 -21.16
CA PHE A 181 2.19 -2.01 -22.47
C PHE A 181 0.95 -1.10 -22.50
N PHE A 182 -0.12 -1.48 -21.80
CA PHE A 182 -1.26 -0.60 -21.58
C PHE A 182 -0.86 0.66 -20.80
N ALA A 183 -0.17 0.51 -19.67
CA ALA A 183 0.24 1.63 -18.83
C ALA A 183 1.23 2.57 -19.55
N GLU A 184 2.15 2.02 -20.35
CA GLU A 184 3.10 2.79 -21.15
C GLU A 184 2.38 3.63 -22.20
N MET A 185 1.45 3.03 -22.95
CA MET A 185 0.65 3.78 -23.93
C MET A 185 -0.19 4.87 -23.28
N LEU A 186 -0.80 4.56 -22.13
CA LEU A 186 -1.61 5.52 -21.39
C LEU A 186 -0.77 6.68 -20.85
N SER A 187 0.39 6.40 -20.29
CA SER A 187 1.33 7.42 -19.80
C SER A 187 1.74 8.39 -20.90
N ARG A 188 2.03 7.87 -22.12
CA ARG A 188 2.37 8.71 -23.27
C ARG A 188 1.19 9.54 -23.79
N ALA A 189 -0.04 9.07 -23.60
CA ALA A 189 -1.24 9.76 -24.09
C ALA A 189 -1.74 10.83 -23.12
N LEU A 190 -1.38 10.74 -21.84
CA LEU A 190 -1.82 11.66 -20.78
C LEU A 190 -0.76 12.72 -20.40
N ASP A 191 0.49 12.53 -20.82
CA ASP A 191 1.57 13.53 -20.73
C ASP A 191 1.38 14.58 -21.83
#